data_3334916eb35f384e6e3058f4779a4afe
#
_entry.id   3334916eb35f384e6e3058f4779a4afe
#
_cell.length_a   1.000
_cell.length_b   1.000
_cell.length_c   1.000
_cell.angle_alpha   90.00
_cell.angle_beta   90.00
_cell.angle_gamma   90.00
#
_symmetry.space_group_name_H-M   'P 1'
#
loop_
_entity.id
_entity.type
_entity.pdbx_description
1 polymer ?
#
loop_
_entity_poly.entity_id
_entity_poly.type
_entity_poly.pdbx_seq_one_letter_code
_entity_poly.pdbx_strand_id
1 'polypeptide(L)'
;MPTARPLSQTLGRTNTITPKQSLVKTPTVVLVLLVLVIVTLLAAKKLGLLTGAGPSVWPFYVKKPLTQPEQVLFHRLVRALPEHMVLAQVQVSRVLGVKKGSKFNEWNNRINRLSYDFVVCAKDSTVLAAIELDDKSHESSSRQSTDDKKNKASADAGLRLIRWHVRSLPDDQAIRLEFAPPQSAERALPLVSRPPEPRSAA
;
A
#
# COMPACT_ATOMS: atom_id res chain seq x y z
N MET A 1 -71.03 31.35 -99.87
CA MET A 1 -70.17 30.13 -99.89
C MET A 1 -68.73 30.57 -99.85
N PRO A 2 -67.93 30.31 -98.98
CA PRO A 2 -67.28 29.08 -98.66
C PRO A 2 -66.97 28.96 -97.12
N THR A 3 -66.65 27.76 -96.78
CA THR A 3 -66.35 27.07 -95.54
C THR A 3 -65.06 27.54 -94.85
N ALA A 4 -65.15 27.74 -93.55
CA ALA A 4 -64.02 27.99 -92.66
C ALA A 4 -63.56 26.68 -92.08
N ARG A 5 -62.24 26.42 -92.06
CA ARG A 5 -61.59 25.31 -91.32
C ARG A 5 -61.09 25.84 -89.99
N PRO A 6 -61.17 25.10 -88.93
CA PRO A 6 -60.61 25.49 -87.64
C PRO A 6 -59.16 25.06 -87.51
N LEU A 7 -58.35 25.92 -86.88
CA LEU A 7 -56.96 25.75 -86.51
C LEU A 7 -56.86 24.80 -85.31
N SER A 8 -56.06 23.74 -85.47
CA SER A 8 -55.63 22.81 -84.41
C SER A 8 -54.62 23.48 -83.44
N GLN A 9 -54.95 23.56 -82.17
CA GLN A 9 -54.07 24.01 -81.12
C GLN A 9 -53.18 22.82 -80.70
N THR A 10 -51.86 23.03 -80.84
CA THR A 10 -50.80 22.10 -80.32
C THR A 10 -50.60 22.44 -78.85
N LEU A 11 -51.03 21.51 -77.96
CA LEU A 11 -50.74 21.62 -76.53
C LEU A 11 -49.27 21.27 -76.27
N GLY A 12 -48.47 22.23 -75.88
CA GLY A 12 -47.12 22.04 -75.38
C GLY A 12 -47.15 21.31 -74.06
N ARG A 13 -46.46 20.20 -74.03
CA ARG A 13 -46.27 19.33 -72.87
C ARG A 13 -45.18 19.97 -71.99
N THR A 14 -45.51 20.67 -70.92
CA THR A 14 -44.57 21.18 -69.90
C THR A 14 -44.12 19.98 -69.04
N ASN A 15 -42.87 19.59 -69.18
CA ASN A 15 -42.22 18.66 -68.27
C ASN A 15 -41.98 19.36 -66.95
N THR A 16 -42.81 19.11 -65.94
CA THR A 16 -42.57 19.48 -64.55
C THR A 16 -41.50 18.54 -63.96
N ILE A 17 -40.28 19.04 -63.81
CA ILE A 17 -39.21 18.33 -63.05
C ILE A 17 -39.57 18.49 -61.59
N THR A 18 -40.13 17.48 -60.95
CA THR A 18 -40.27 17.37 -59.53
C THR A 18 -38.91 17.07 -58.91
N PRO A 19 -38.35 17.91 -58.03
CA PRO A 19 -37.16 17.54 -57.29
C PRO A 19 -37.43 16.36 -56.38
N LYS A 20 -36.74 15.27 -56.58
CA LYS A 20 -36.70 14.13 -55.62
C LYS A 20 -36.15 14.65 -54.31
N GLN A 21 -36.98 15.09 -53.39
CA GLN A 21 -36.58 15.28 -51.99
C GLN A 21 -36.18 13.90 -51.47
N SER A 22 -34.89 13.72 -51.27
CA SER A 22 -34.34 12.59 -50.51
C SER A 22 -34.84 12.77 -49.07
N LEU A 23 -35.88 12.06 -48.74
CA LEU A 23 -36.41 11.96 -47.39
C LEU A 23 -35.34 11.19 -46.57
N VAL A 24 -34.33 11.92 -46.09
CA VAL A 24 -33.45 11.43 -45.05
C VAL A 24 -34.34 11.12 -43.88
N LYS A 25 -34.50 9.80 -43.62
CA LYS A 25 -35.45 9.32 -42.61
C LYS A 25 -35.13 9.99 -41.29
N THR A 26 -35.97 10.96 -40.89
CA THR A 26 -35.87 11.74 -39.64
C THR A 26 -35.50 10.91 -38.42
N PRO A 27 -35.93 9.63 -38.24
CA PRO A 27 -35.52 8.83 -37.12
C PRO A 27 -34.02 8.48 -37.13
N THR A 28 -33.41 8.32 -38.31
CA THR A 28 -31.96 7.97 -38.41
C THR A 28 -31.09 9.16 -38.02
N VAL A 29 -31.44 10.36 -38.43
CA VAL A 29 -30.70 11.59 -38.04
C VAL A 29 -30.82 11.84 -36.55
N VAL A 30 -32.00 11.67 -35.97
CA VAL A 30 -32.24 11.81 -34.51
C VAL A 30 -31.43 10.79 -33.74
N LEU A 31 -31.37 9.52 -34.20
CA LEU A 31 -30.57 8.48 -33.55
C LEU A 31 -29.06 8.81 -33.58
N VAL A 32 -28.54 9.27 -34.72
CA VAL A 32 -27.12 9.65 -34.86
C VAL A 32 -26.79 10.81 -33.93
N LEU A 33 -27.65 11.85 -33.86
CA LEU A 33 -27.46 12.98 -32.96
C LEU A 33 -27.48 12.53 -31.48
N LEU A 34 -28.39 11.64 -31.11
CA LEU A 34 -28.49 11.13 -29.76
C LEU A 34 -27.24 10.34 -29.35
N VAL A 35 -26.74 9.48 -30.25
CA VAL A 35 -25.48 8.76 -30.03
C VAL A 35 -24.29 9.71 -29.88
N LEU A 36 -24.23 10.75 -30.70
CA LEU A 36 -23.16 11.76 -30.66
C LEU A 36 -23.19 12.55 -29.34
N VAL A 37 -24.37 12.90 -28.84
CA VAL A 37 -24.57 13.55 -27.52
C VAL A 37 -24.13 12.61 -26.39
N ILE A 38 -24.52 11.34 -26.45
CA ILE A 38 -24.08 10.35 -25.42
C ILE A 38 -22.56 10.19 -25.42
N VAL A 39 -21.95 10.06 -26.59
CA VAL A 39 -20.48 9.92 -26.73
C VAL A 39 -19.77 11.17 -26.20
N THR A 40 -20.26 12.37 -26.54
CA THR A 40 -19.67 13.62 -26.02
C THR A 40 -19.83 13.77 -24.50
N LEU A 41 -20.98 13.40 -23.94
CA LEU A 41 -21.20 13.39 -22.49
C LEU A 41 -20.31 12.38 -21.78
N LEU A 42 -20.13 11.18 -22.35
CA LEU A 42 -19.21 10.16 -21.80
C LEU A 42 -17.76 10.61 -21.90
N ALA A 43 -17.36 11.22 -23.02
CA ALA A 43 -16.04 11.80 -23.18
C ALA A 43 -15.79 12.95 -22.19
N ALA A 44 -16.75 13.86 -22.04
CA ALA A 44 -16.67 14.96 -21.08
C ALA A 44 -16.60 14.48 -19.63
N LYS A 45 -17.32 13.40 -19.28
CA LYS A 45 -17.21 12.73 -17.97
C LYS A 45 -15.83 12.09 -17.77
N LYS A 46 -15.30 11.42 -18.80
CA LYS A 46 -13.96 10.79 -18.76
C LYS A 46 -12.84 11.82 -18.67
N LEU A 47 -12.98 12.99 -19.30
CA LEU A 47 -12.04 14.11 -19.20
C LEU A 47 -12.24 14.97 -17.93
N GLY A 48 -13.19 14.65 -17.06
CA GLY A 48 -13.44 15.42 -15.84
C GLY A 48 -14.06 16.82 -16.05
N LEU A 49 -14.49 17.15 -17.29
CA LEU A 49 -15.07 18.46 -17.59
C LEU A 49 -16.47 18.66 -16.97
N LEU A 50 -17.20 17.57 -16.70
CA LEU A 50 -18.55 17.61 -16.12
C LEU A 50 -18.54 17.48 -14.58
N THR A 51 -17.43 17.06 -13.99
CA THR A 51 -17.23 17.13 -12.55
C THR A 51 -16.57 18.47 -12.28
N GLY A 52 -17.34 19.46 -11.88
CA GLY A 52 -16.84 20.70 -11.31
C GLY A 52 -16.05 20.37 -10.04
N ALA A 53 -14.82 19.89 -10.21
CA ALA A 53 -13.87 19.74 -9.14
C ALA A 53 -13.32 21.13 -8.80
N GLY A 54 -14.16 21.92 -8.13
CA GLY A 54 -13.62 22.94 -7.25
C GLY A 54 -12.65 22.30 -6.27
N PRO A 55 -11.74 23.03 -5.62
CA PRO A 55 -10.83 22.48 -4.64
C PRO A 55 -11.62 21.73 -3.56
N SER A 56 -11.70 20.39 -3.70
CA SER A 56 -12.41 19.58 -2.73
C SER A 56 -11.61 19.62 -1.44
N VAL A 57 -12.21 20.13 -0.37
CA VAL A 57 -11.62 20.00 0.97
C VAL A 57 -11.49 18.51 1.28
N TRP A 58 -10.27 18.05 1.41
CA TRP A 58 -10.00 16.64 1.71
C TRP A 58 -10.44 16.33 3.14
N PRO A 59 -11.20 15.24 3.36
CA PRO A 59 -11.82 14.95 4.65
C PRO A 59 -10.84 14.30 5.65
N PHE A 60 -9.64 14.87 5.81
CA PHE A 60 -8.62 14.37 6.71
C PHE A 60 -8.52 15.18 7.98
N TYR A 61 -8.20 14.51 9.07
CA TYR A 61 -7.89 15.12 10.36
C TYR A 61 -6.63 14.49 10.96
N VAL A 62 -5.95 15.22 11.84
CA VAL A 62 -4.77 14.73 12.55
C VAL A 62 -5.19 13.79 13.68
N LYS A 63 -4.59 12.60 13.73
CA LYS A 63 -4.80 11.61 14.80
C LYS A 63 -3.48 11.30 15.51
N LYS A 64 -3.55 10.78 16.73
CA LYS A 64 -2.38 10.25 17.44
C LYS A 64 -1.89 8.98 16.73
N PRO A 65 -0.60 8.89 16.37
CA PRO A 65 -0.08 7.72 15.65
C PRO A 65 0.08 6.48 16.54
N LEU A 66 0.27 6.67 17.85
CA LEU A 66 0.50 5.59 18.82
C LEU A 66 -0.67 5.46 19.79
N THR A 67 -1.04 4.23 20.10
CA THR A 67 -1.94 3.88 21.19
C THR A 67 -1.29 4.11 22.56
N GLN A 68 -2.04 4.07 23.65
CA GLN A 68 -1.50 4.29 25.00
C GLN A 68 -0.39 3.28 25.37
N PRO A 69 -0.54 1.95 25.17
CA PRO A 69 0.54 0.98 25.42
C PRO A 69 1.77 1.21 24.55
N GLU A 70 1.60 1.55 23.27
CA GLU A 70 2.71 1.87 22.37
C GLU A 70 3.47 3.11 22.83
N GLN A 71 2.79 4.17 23.30
CA GLN A 71 3.45 5.35 23.85
C GLN A 71 4.32 5.01 25.06
N VAL A 72 3.79 4.18 25.99
CA VAL A 72 4.54 3.71 27.16
C VAL A 72 5.80 2.95 26.74
N LEU A 73 5.65 1.99 25.80
CA LEU A 73 6.78 1.21 25.33
C LEU A 73 7.80 2.06 24.57
N PHE A 74 7.36 2.99 23.73
CA PHE A 74 8.23 3.92 23.02
C PHE A 74 9.18 4.66 23.96
N HIS A 75 8.62 5.27 25.04
CA HIS A 75 9.43 5.99 26.01
C HIS A 75 10.39 5.09 26.79
N ARG A 76 10.00 3.83 27.08
CA ARG A 76 10.90 2.85 27.71
C ARG A 76 12.03 2.46 26.77
N LEU A 77 11.75 2.19 25.50
CA LEU A 77 12.75 1.86 24.49
C LEU A 77 13.79 2.98 24.33
N VAL A 78 13.33 4.23 24.19
CA VAL A 78 14.24 5.39 24.05
C VAL A 78 15.13 5.58 25.29
N ARG A 79 14.58 5.38 26.51
CA ARG A 79 15.39 5.49 27.75
C ARG A 79 16.36 4.32 27.92
N ALA A 80 15.92 3.11 27.58
CA ALA A 80 16.72 1.91 27.74
C ALA A 80 17.85 1.81 26.72
N LEU A 81 17.63 2.34 25.51
CA LEU A 81 18.49 2.19 24.34
C LEU A 81 18.98 3.54 23.78
N PRO A 82 19.67 4.38 24.57
CA PRO A 82 20.05 5.75 24.16
C PRO A 82 21.02 5.78 22.97
N GLU A 83 21.75 4.68 22.74
CA GLU A 83 22.70 4.54 21.64
C GLU A 83 22.07 3.98 20.34
N HIS A 84 20.74 3.77 20.33
CA HIS A 84 20.01 3.21 19.20
C HIS A 84 18.97 4.19 18.68
N MET A 85 18.53 3.97 17.44
CA MET A 85 17.37 4.65 16.88
C MET A 85 16.14 3.79 17.09
N VAL A 86 15.09 4.38 17.66
CA VAL A 86 13.77 3.74 17.83
C VAL A 86 12.80 4.38 16.86
N LEU A 87 12.34 3.62 15.89
CA LEU A 87 11.38 4.05 14.89
C LEU A 87 10.02 3.41 15.19
N ALA A 88 8.95 4.17 15.08
CA ALA A 88 7.59 3.70 15.36
C ALA A 88 6.78 3.57 14.07
N GLN A 89 5.85 2.60 14.03
CA GLN A 89 4.90 2.37 12.92
C GLN A 89 5.61 2.24 11.56
N VAL A 90 6.67 1.41 11.51
CA VAL A 90 7.52 1.25 10.32
C VAL A 90 6.93 0.23 9.36
N GLN A 91 6.66 0.65 8.14
CA GLN A 91 6.18 -0.24 7.09
C GLN A 91 7.17 -1.40 6.84
N VAL A 92 6.69 -2.65 6.81
CA VAL A 92 7.52 -3.85 6.64
C VAL A 92 8.38 -3.79 5.37
N SER A 93 7.86 -3.27 4.27
CA SER A 93 8.59 -3.11 3.01
C SER A 93 9.70 -2.03 3.04
N ARG A 94 9.82 -1.25 4.12
CA ARG A 94 10.97 -0.36 4.36
C ARG A 94 12.12 -1.06 5.08
N VAL A 95 11.82 -2.16 5.73
CA VAL A 95 12.77 -2.98 6.49
C VAL A 95 13.22 -4.21 5.69
N LEU A 96 12.27 -4.85 5.00
CA LEU A 96 12.53 -6.06 4.22
C LEU A 96 12.52 -5.78 2.73
N GLY A 97 13.60 -6.17 2.05
CA GLY A 97 13.72 -6.10 0.59
C GLY A 97 13.35 -7.42 -0.09
N VAL A 98 12.97 -7.36 -1.36
CA VAL A 98 12.75 -8.56 -2.20
C VAL A 98 14.07 -8.98 -2.84
N LYS A 99 14.45 -10.26 -2.68
CA LYS A 99 15.69 -10.82 -3.26
C LYS A 99 15.72 -10.69 -4.78
N LYS A 100 16.90 -10.40 -5.35
CA LYS A 100 17.11 -10.35 -6.80
C LYS A 100 16.67 -11.66 -7.46
N GLY A 101 16.07 -11.56 -8.65
CA GLY A 101 15.53 -12.73 -9.38
C GLY A 101 14.11 -13.14 -8.99
N SER A 102 13.56 -12.59 -7.90
CA SER A 102 12.16 -12.81 -7.51
C SER A 102 11.23 -11.77 -8.15
N LYS A 103 9.94 -12.11 -8.32
CA LYS A 103 8.92 -11.19 -8.84
C LYS A 103 8.62 -10.09 -7.83
N PHE A 104 9.29 -8.94 -7.96
CA PHE A 104 9.24 -7.84 -6.98
C PHE A 104 7.80 -7.44 -6.60
N ASN A 105 6.94 -7.13 -7.58
CA ASN A 105 5.58 -6.66 -7.32
C ASN A 105 4.73 -7.69 -6.56
N GLU A 106 4.88 -8.98 -6.89
CA GLU A 106 4.14 -10.05 -6.22
C GLU A 106 4.53 -10.15 -4.74
N TRP A 107 5.84 -10.17 -4.43
CA TRP A 107 6.33 -10.31 -3.06
C TRP A 107 6.15 -9.03 -2.25
N ASN A 108 6.44 -7.88 -2.85
CA ASN A 108 6.25 -6.59 -2.18
C ASN A 108 4.77 -6.33 -1.81
N ASN A 109 3.82 -6.72 -2.68
CA ASN A 109 2.39 -6.57 -2.39
C ASN A 109 1.89 -7.39 -1.19
N ARG A 110 2.64 -8.42 -0.78
CA ARG A 110 2.31 -9.22 0.42
C ARG A 110 2.62 -8.50 1.71
N ILE A 111 3.57 -7.56 1.70
CA ILE A 111 4.12 -6.90 2.89
C ILE A 111 3.95 -5.38 2.91
N ASN A 112 3.67 -4.72 1.77
CA ASN A 112 3.66 -3.27 1.64
C ASN A 112 2.56 -2.55 2.44
N ARG A 113 1.54 -3.28 2.91
CA ARG A 113 0.46 -2.75 3.76
C ARG A 113 0.63 -3.11 5.24
N LEU A 114 1.69 -3.83 5.57
CA LEU A 114 1.99 -4.27 6.92
C LEU A 114 2.99 -3.29 7.56
N SER A 115 2.87 -3.09 8.86
CA SER A 115 3.83 -2.31 9.64
C SER A 115 4.24 -3.07 10.89
N TYR A 116 5.47 -2.82 11.34
CA TYR A 116 5.93 -3.16 12.68
C TYR A 116 5.58 -2.01 13.63
N ASP A 117 5.21 -2.30 14.88
CA ASP A 117 4.94 -1.27 15.85
C ASP A 117 6.21 -0.47 16.16
N PHE A 118 7.35 -1.15 16.32
CA PHE A 118 8.65 -0.50 16.44
C PHE A 118 9.73 -1.25 15.69
N VAL A 119 10.76 -0.50 15.29
CA VAL A 119 12.02 -1.03 14.76
C VAL A 119 13.17 -0.37 15.49
N VAL A 120 14.06 -1.18 16.04
CA VAL A 120 15.28 -0.71 16.70
C VAL A 120 16.45 -0.88 15.75
N CYS A 121 17.17 0.20 15.52
CA CYS A 121 18.33 0.24 14.64
C CYS A 121 19.57 0.74 15.39
N ALA A 122 20.73 0.34 14.94
CA ALA A 122 21.99 1.00 15.28
C ALA A 122 22.03 2.42 14.70
N LYS A 123 23.01 3.25 15.08
CA LYS A 123 23.16 4.63 14.61
C LYS A 123 23.35 4.78 13.09
N ASP A 124 23.88 3.77 12.45
CA ASP A 124 24.06 3.67 10.99
C ASP A 124 22.82 3.18 10.24
N SER A 125 21.68 3.07 10.92
CA SER A 125 20.41 2.53 10.42
C SER A 125 20.40 1.01 10.18
N THR A 126 21.42 0.27 10.61
CA THR A 126 21.38 -1.21 10.59
C THR A 126 20.26 -1.69 11.51
N VAL A 127 19.32 -2.46 10.96
CA VAL A 127 18.18 -2.98 11.72
C VAL A 127 18.65 -4.10 12.65
N LEU A 128 18.37 -3.95 13.95
CA LEU A 128 18.70 -4.94 14.99
C LEU A 128 17.53 -5.85 15.31
N ALA A 129 16.32 -5.28 15.44
CA ALA A 129 15.11 -6.03 15.69
C ALA A 129 13.87 -5.22 15.30
N ALA A 130 12.80 -5.93 14.96
CA ALA A 130 11.45 -5.40 14.93
C ALA A 130 10.69 -5.83 16.21
N ILE A 131 9.75 -5.00 16.66
CA ILE A 131 8.98 -5.25 17.88
C ILE A 131 7.50 -5.10 17.55
N GLU A 132 6.70 -6.03 18.07
CA GLU A 132 5.24 -6.05 17.99
C GLU A 132 4.63 -6.08 19.38
N LEU A 133 3.55 -5.34 19.58
CA LEU A 133 2.74 -5.41 20.80
C LEU A 133 1.50 -6.25 20.52
N ASP A 134 1.42 -7.39 21.18
CA ASP A 134 0.28 -8.29 21.07
C ASP A 134 -0.80 -7.93 22.10
N ASP A 135 -2.01 -7.64 21.61
CA ASP A 135 -3.24 -7.60 22.40
C ASP A 135 -4.19 -8.72 21.92
N LYS A 136 -4.09 -9.88 22.57
CA LYS A 136 -4.86 -11.08 22.19
C LYS A 136 -6.36 -11.00 22.53
N SER A 137 -6.85 -9.86 23.02
CA SER A 137 -8.24 -9.76 23.48
C SER A 137 -9.29 -9.86 22.36
N HIS A 138 -8.90 -9.71 21.07
CA HIS A 138 -9.81 -9.76 19.92
C HIS A 138 -9.11 -10.32 18.67
N GLU A 139 -8.74 -11.59 18.67
CA GLU A 139 -8.18 -12.24 17.47
C GLU A 139 -9.28 -12.51 16.45
N SER A 140 -9.28 -11.74 15.36
CA SER A 140 -10.00 -12.10 14.14
C SER A 140 -9.10 -12.93 13.21
N SER A 141 -9.68 -13.84 12.43
CA SER A 141 -8.94 -14.66 11.44
C SER A 141 -8.10 -13.83 10.45
N SER A 142 -8.54 -12.61 10.14
CA SER A 142 -7.81 -11.68 9.28
C SER A 142 -6.53 -11.13 9.93
N ARG A 143 -6.55 -10.88 11.26
CA ARG A 143 -5.34 -10.47 12.01
C ARG A 143 -4.33 -11.61 12.06
N GLN A 144 -4.77 -12.83 12.37
CA GLN A 144 -3.91 -14.01 12.38
C GLN A 144 -3.18 -14.21 11.04
N SER A 145 -3.89 -14.11 9.90
CA SER A 145 -3.28 -14.18 8.57
C SER A 145 -2.25 -13.06 8.32
N THR A 146 -2.45 -11.88 8.89
CA THR A 146 -1.52 -10.74 8.81
C THR A 146 -0.26 -11.00 9.62
N ASP A 147 -0.43 -11.51 10.85
CA ASP A 147 0.65 -11.85 11.75
C ASP A 147 1.49 -13.00 11.23
N ASP A 148 0.87 -14.03 10.64
CA ASP A 148 1.58 -15.13 9.98
C ASP A 148 2.45 -14.63 8.81
N LYS A 149 1.97 -13.67 8.02
CA LYS A 149 2.77 -13.06 6.94
C LYS A 149 3.97 -12.28 7.48
N LYS A 150 3.78 -11.47 8.55
CA LYS A 150 4.89 -10.75 9.19
C LYS A 150 5.90 -11.70 9.78
N ASN A 151 5.45 -12.72 10.52
CA ASN A 151 6.31 -13.76 11.10
C ASN A 151 7.15 -14.45 10.03
N LYS A 152 6.49 -14.94 8.98
CA LYS A 152 7.17 -15.65 7.89
C LYS A 152 8.17 -14.76 7.16
N ALA A 153 7.77 -13.54 6.80
CA ALA A 153 8.64 -12.61 6.07
C ALA A 153 9.88 -12.23 6.91
N SER A 154 9.69 -11.98 8.21
CA SER A 154 10.78 -11.65 9.13
C SER A 154 11.74 -12.83 9.29
N ALA A 155 11.22 -14.04 9.51
CA ALA A 155 12.02 -15.25 9.66
C ALA A 155 12.85 -15.58 8.39
N ASP A 156 12.19 -15.53 7.20
CA ASP A 156 12.86 -15.79 5.91
C ASP A 156 13.93 -14.73 5.56
N ALA A 157 13.83 -13.54 6.15
CA ALA A 157 14.80 -12.45 6.02
C ALA A 157 15.91 -12.50 7.10
N GLY A 158 15.79 -13.36 8.11
CA GLY A 158 16.70 -13.39 9.26
C GLY A 158 16.51 -12.20 10.20
N LEU A 159 15.39 -11.49 10.13
CA LEU A 159 15.07 -10.37 11.01
C LEU A 159 14.57 -10.88 12.36
N ARG A 160 15.20 -10.44 13.44
CA ARG A 160 14.75 -10.70 14.80
C ARG A 160 13.41 -9.97 15.04
N LEU A 161 12.34 -10.74 15.32
CA LEU A 161 11.02 -10.21 15.65
C LEU A 161 10.70 -10.51 17.11
N ILE A 162 10.59 -9.48 17.93
CA ILE A 162 10.29 -9.54 19.36
C ILE A 162 8.81 -9.25 19.56
N ARG A 163 8.12 -10.06 20.36
CA ARG A 163 6.72 -9.85 20.69
C ARG A 163 6.56 -9.64 22.19
N TRP A 164 5.89 -8.55 22.56
CA TRP A 164 5.54 -8.26 23.95
C TRP A 164 4.04 -8.09 24.08
N HIS A 165 3.51 -8.60 25.16
CA HIS A 165 2.09 -8.47 25.44
C HIS A 165 1.80 -7.11 26.10
N VAL A 166 0.72 -6.42 25.67
CA VAL A 166 0.36 -5.07 26.18
C VAL A 166 0.18 -5.02 27.71
N ARG A 167 -0.22 -6.15 28.33
CA ARG A 167 -0.41 -6.24 29.80
C ARG A 167 0.88 -6.49 30.58
N SER A 168 1.97 -6.86 29.91
CA SER A 168 3.27 -7.20 30.51
C SER A 168 4.43 -6.55 29.77
N LEU A 169 4.34 -5.22 29.60
CA LEU A 169 5.40 -4.46 28.93
C LEU A 169 6.70 -4.54 29.75
N PRO A 170 7.85 -4.83 29.08
CA PRO A 170 9.14 -4.91 29.76
C PRO A 170 9.51 -3.56 30.38
N ASP A 171 10.24 -3.61 31.47
CA ASP A 171 10.90 -2.44 32.04
C ASP A 171 12.21 -2.11 31.31
N ASP A 172 12.84 -1.00 31.70
CA ASP A 172 14.07 -0.52 31.06
C ASP A 172 15.24 -1.52 31.21
N GLN A 173 15.28 -2.29 32.30
CA GLN A 173 16.32 -3.30 32.51
C GLN A 173 16.11 -4.53 31.61
N ALA A 174 14.89 -5.02 31.51
CA ALA A 174 14.56 -6.12 30.62
C ALA A 174 14.84 -5.78 29.15
N ILE A 175 14.52 -4.53 28.75
CA ILE A 175 14.85 -4.02 27.40
C ILE A 175 16.35 -4.02 27.17
N ARG A 176 17.15 -3.50 28.11
CA ARG A 176 18.63 -3.50 27.99
C ARG A 176 19.19 -4.91 27.86
N LEU A 177 18.70 -5.85 28.65
CA LEU A 177 19.12 -7.25 28.58
C LEU A 177 18.77 -7.90 27.24
N GLU A 178 17.59 -7.59 26.69
CA GLU A 178 17.12 -8.09 25.40
C GLU A 178 18.00 -7.63 24.24
N PHE A 179 18.57 -6.42 24.32
CA PHE A 179 19.43 -5.83 23.29
C PHE A 179 20.92 -5.88 23.64
N ALA A 180 21.27 -6.49 24.79
CA ALA A 180 22.69 -6.70 25.11
C ALA A 180 23.35 -7.58 24.05
N PRO A 181 24.60 -7.27 23.65
CA PRO A 181 25.35 -8.17 22.78
C PRO A 181 25.41 -9.56 23.45
N PRO A 182 25.34 -10.66 22.68
CA PRO A 182 25.53 -11.98 23.26
C PRO A 182 26.81 -11.95 24.01
N GLN A 183 26.74 -12.13 25.35
CA GLN A 183 27.94 -12.27 26.18
C GLN A 183 28.69 -13.44 25.59
N SER A 184 29.86 -13.16 25.02
CA SER A 184 30.73 -14.20 24.50
C SER A 184 30.80 -15.31 25.56
N ALA A 185 30.43 -16.52 25.16
CA ALA A 185 30.49 -17.75 25.98
C ALA A 185 31.90 -18.05 26.51
N GLU A 186 32.85 -17.12 26.34
CA GLU A 186 34.27 -17.20 26.65
C GLU A 186 34.60 -16.92 28.12
N ARG A 187 33.60 -16.70 28.99
CA ARG A 187 33.85 -16.53 30.44
C ARG A 187 33.43 -17.70 31.30
N ALA A 188 33.16 -18.84 30.70
CA ALA A 188 32.87 -20.08 31.42
C ALA A 188 33.86 -21.22 31.05
N LEU A 189 35.12 -20.88 30.79
CA LEU A 189 36.16 -21.91 30.94
C LEU A 189 36.43 -22.00 32.44
N PRO A 190 36.22 -23.18 33.10
CA PRO A 190 36.67 -23.37 34.46
C PRO A 190 38.16 -23.15 34.47
N LEU A 191 38.65 -22.35 35.43
CA LEU A 191 40.07 -22.25 35.79
C LEU A 191 40.56 -23.67 35.98
N VAL A 192 41.20 -24.20 34.94
CA VAL A 192 42.00 -25.43 35.09
C VAL A 192 43.07 -25.07 36.12
N SER A 193 42.86 -25.57 37.34
CA SER A 193 43.85 -25.49 38.41
C SER A 193 45.16 -26.05 37.89
N ARG A 194 46.20 -25.19 37.82
CA ARG A 194 47.54 -25.53 37.42
C ARG A 194 48.01 -26.67 38.35
N PRO A 195 48.51 -27.77 37.82
CA PRO A 195 49.08 -28.83 38.67
C PRO A 195 50.16 -28.23 39.53
N PRO A 196 50.32 -28.67 40.81
CA PRO A 196 51.43 -28.22 41.68
C PRO A 196 52.76 -28.56 41.05
N GLU A 197 53.66 -27.57 41.01
CA GLU A 197 55.07 -27.82 40.59
C GLU A 197 55.72 -28.87 41.47
N PRO A 198 56.51 -29.82 40.89
CA PRO A 198 57.28 -30.77 41.66
C PRO A 198 58.32 -30.03 42.51
N ARG A 199 58.24 -30.21 43.83
CA ARG A 199 59.30 -29.72 44.78
C ARG A 199 60.62 -30.34 44.39
N SER A 200 61.60 -29.54 44.02
CA SER A 200 62.98 -29.87 43.90
C SER A 200 63.48 -30.36 45.25
N ALA A 201 63.81 -31.65 45.34
CA ALA A 201 64.54 -32.20 46.45
C ALA A 201 66.04 -31.87 46.30
N ALA A 202 66.61 -31.23 47.30
CA ALA A 202 68.05 -31.03 47.48
C ALA A 202 68.68 -32.25 48.06
#